data_841bb6c6b5461cd9a1a31144930c7a74
#
_entry.id   841bb6c6b5461cd9a1a31144930c7a74
#
_cell.length_a   1.000
_cell.length_b   1.000
_cell.length_c   1.000
_cell.angle_alpha   90.00
_cell.angle_beta   90.00
_cell.angle_gamma   90.00
#
_symmetry.space_group_name_H-M   'P 1'
#
loop_
_entity.id
_entity.type
_entity.pdbx_description
1 polymer ?
#
loop_
_entity_poly.entity_id
_entity_poly.type
_entity_poly.pdbx_seq_one_letter_code
_entity_poly.pdbx_strand_id
1 'polypeptide(L)'
;MNVAEIKRIIQEQEKERNEILKKERIIQRDLDTKKLKSFIKFPNILTILGIRRCGKSVLSWLLMKDEKYGYINFDDESLYGMKATDLNTVLKAFYQIYEHLDFFIFDEIQNVQGWELFANRLRRTKKIIITGSNSQLLASELATHLTGRHIDFVLFPFSFKEFCIYKNISLEKKSEYTTETSAKMEEAVREYIKIGGLPEAYRYGKAILKSIFSDIITKDIIKRYKIRNISAMESMAKYLVSNFSNEISFNKLKNIFSLKKAHTIRNYVKYLENAYLIFVLERFSFKLKQQIIAPKKIYCIDTGIINIISFKSSENFGKFFENVVCIELLRRKNYLQKDVEIFYWKNAQHEEVDFLVKQKNKVKQLIQVCYNIENDDAKKRELKALVKASKELKCNNLLVITESVEGEEKIGRNNVRFIPLWKWLLSY
;
A
#
# COMPACT_ATOMS: atom_id res chain seq x y z
N MET A 1 25.01 23.50 -8.29
CA MET A 1 25.31 23.65 -6.83
C MET A 1 26.77 23.31 -6.56
N ASN A 2 27.41 24.01 -5.63
CA ASN A 2 28.79 23.70 -5.23
C ASN A 2 28.84 22.66 -4.08
N VAL A 3 30.04 22.09 -3.82
CA VAL A 3 30.20 21.03 -2.80
C VAL A 3 29.90 21.53 -1.39
N ALA A 4 30.22 22.79 -1.08
CA ALA A 4 30.01 23.34 0.26
C ALA A 4 28.51 23.52 0.59
N GLU A 5 27.72 23.95 -0.38
CA GLU A 5 26.26 24.04 -0.25
C GLU A 5 25.63 22.66 0.00
N ILE A 6 26.04 21.65 -0.78
CA ILE A 6 25.53 20.28 -0.60
C ILE A 6 25.92 19.69 0.75
N LYS A 7 27.16 19.96 1.22
CA LYS A 7 27.59 19.53 2.56
C LYS A 7 26.71 20.09 3.66
N ARG A 8 26.36 21.39 3.58
CA ARG A 8 25.47 22.02 4.54
C ARG A 8 24.09 21.35 4.54
N ILE A 9 23.51 21.12 3.37
CA ILE A 9 22.19 20.45 3.25
C ILE A 9 22.25 19.04 3.86
N ILE A 10 23.27 18.25 3.56
CA ILE A 10 23.42 16.90 4.11
C ILE A 10 23.46 16.96 5.65
N GLN A 11 24.22 17.90 6.23
CA GLN A 11 24.34 18.05 7.68
C GLN A 11 23.04 18.54 8.34
N GLU A 12 22.32 19.46 7.70
CA GLU A 12 21.00 19.92 8.15
C GLU A 12 19.98 18.77 8.13
N GLN A 13 19.89 18.00 7.05
CA GLN A 13 19.02 16.83 6.95
C GLN A 13 19.42 15.72 7.95
N GLU A 14 20.70 15.54 8.23
CA GLU A 14 21.17 14.61 9.26
C GLU A 14 20.73 15.02 10.66
N LYS A 15 20.82 16.32 10.97
CA LYS A 15 20.34 16.87 12.24
C LYS A 15 18.83 16.66 12.39
N GLU A 16 18.04 17.01 11.36
CA GLU A 16 16.61 16.80 11.33
C GLU A 16 16.23 15.33 11.55
N ARG A 17 16.85 14.41 10.81
CA ARG A 17 16.67 12.96 10.97
C ARG A 17 16.91 12.52 12.42
N ASN A 18 18.01 12.98 13.03
CA ASN A 18 18.37 12.61 14.39
C ASN A 18 17.37 13.16 15.41
N GLU A 19 16.82 14.36 15.18
CA GLU A 19 15.76 14.94 15.99
C GLU A 19 14.46 14.13 15.88
N ILE A 20 14.05 13.75 14.67
CA ILE A 20 12.88 12.90 14.43
C ILE A 20 13.04 11.57 15.20
N LEU A 21 14.19 10.89 15.05
CA LEU A 21 14.44 9.62 15.72
C LEU A 21 14.44 9.71 17.26
N LYS A 22 14.76 10.87 17.82
CA LYS A 22 14.75 11.09 19.28
C LYS A 22 13.40 11.50 19.83
N LYS A 23 12.65 12.34 19.11
CA LYS A 23 11.42 12.97 19.62
C LYS A 23 10.17 12.18 19.30
N GLU A 24 10.20 11.35 18.25
CA GLU A 24 8.99 10.70 17.76
C GLU A 24 8.87 9.26 18.26
N ARG A 25 7.61 8.86 18.47
CA ARG A 25 7.30 7.47 18.76
C ARG A 25 7.41 6.65 17.48
N ILE A 26 8.57 6.08 17.24
CA ILE A 26 8.82 5.19 16.11
C ILE A 26 8.55 3.76 16.55
N ILE A 27 7.68 3.07 15.83
CA ILE A 27 7.44 1.64 16.04
C ILE A 27 8.20 0.80 15.01
N GLN A 28 8.61 -0.36 15.46
CA GLN A 28 9.17 -1.36 14.55
C GLN A 28 8.05 -1.89 13.65
N ARG A 29 8.29 -1.89 12.34
CA ARG A 29 7.33 -2.40 11.36
C ARG A 29 7.25 -3.93 11.44
N ASP A 30 6.03 -4.45 11.26
CA ASP A 30 5.74 -5.89 11.25
C ASP A 30 6.14 -6.52 9.91
N LEU A 31 7.44 -6.62 9.70
CA LEU A 31 8.05 -7.15 8.49
C LEU A 31 9.41 -7.80 8.78
N ASP A 32 9.85 -8.69 7.91
CA ASP A 32 11.16 -9.33 8.03
C ASP A 32 12.30 -8.38 7.63
N THR A 33 12.77 -7.59 8.61
CA THR A 33 13.88 -6.65 8.43
C THR A 33 15.19 -7.36 8.06
N LYS A 34 15.41 -8.62 8.53
CA LYS A 34 16.61 -9.40 8.19
C LYS A 34 16.61 -9.74 6.71
N LYS A 35 15.46 -10.15 6.17
CA LYS A 35 15.29 -10.40 4.74
C LYS A 35 15.50 -9.13 3.91
N LEU A 36 14.98 -7.97 4.32
CA LEU A 36 15.23 -6.71 3.64
C LEU A 36 16.71 -6.31 3.68
N LYS A 37 17.36 -6.43 4.83
CA LYS A 37 18.81 -6.20 4.95
C LYS A 37 19.64 -7.15 4.06
N SER A 38 19.20 -8.39 3.85
CA SER A 38 19.89 -9.32 2.95
C SER A 38 19.90 -8.83 1.50
N PHE A 39 18.85 -8.15 1.05
CA PHE A 39 18.78 -7.60 -0.31
C PHE A 39 19.79 -6.47 -0.55
N ILE A 40 20.18 -5.73 0.50
CA ILE A 40 21.20 -4.66 0.41
C ILE A 40 22.62 -5.25 0.19
N LYS A 41 22.85 -6.52 0.54
CA LYS A 41 24.15 -7.18 0.36
C LYS A 41 24.49 -7.51 -1.10
N PHE A 42 23.50 -7.61 -1.95
CA PHE A 42 23.67 -7.88 -3.39
C PHE A 42 23.98 -6.59 -4.16
N PRO A 43 24.54 -6.68 -5.38
CA PRO A 43 24.77 -5.51 -6.24
C PRO A 43 23.46 -4.94 -6.81
N ASN A 44 22.33 -5.19 -6.15
CA ASN A 44 21.01 -4.69 -6.51
C ASN A 44 20.66 -3.49 -5.63
N ILE A 45 19.86 -2.60 -6.17
CA ILE A 45 19.30 -1.49 -5.44
C ILE A 45 18.07 -1.98 -4.68
N LEU A 46 17.96 -1.69 -3.38
CA LEU A 46 16.71 -1.86 -2.64
C LEU A 46 15.85 -0.62 -2.84
N THR A 47 14.68 -0.80 -3.45
CA THR A 47 13.71 0.29 -3.62
C THR A 47 12.57 0.15 -2.62
N ILE A 48 12.39 1.14 -1.76
CA ILE A 48 11.28 1.21 -0.79
C ILE A 48 10.21 2.13 -1.36
N LEU A 49 9.14 1.54 -1.83
CA LEU A 49 8.01 2.20 -2.46
C LEU A 49 6.82 2.29 -1.51
N GLY A 50 5.84 3.12 -1.84
CA GLY A 50 4.58 3.21 -1.10
C GLY A 50 4.03 4.62 -1.07
N ILE A 51 2.81 4.76 -0.60
CA ILE A 51 2.12 6.04 -0.52
C ILE A 51 2.93 7.10 0.24
N ARG A 52 2.77 8.38 -0.13
CA ARG A 52 3.36 9.50 0.60
C ARG A 52 3.01 9.42 2.10
N ARG A 53 4.00 9.68 2.98
CA ARG A 53 3.85 9.70 4.45
C ARG A 53 3.57 8.33 5.13
N CYS A 54 3.82 7.19 4.45
CA CYS A 54 3.69 5.87 5.08
C CYS A 54 4.92 5.42 5.90
N GLY A 55 6.00 6.23 5.96
CA GLY A 55 7.20 5.96 6.75
C GLY A 55 8.36 5.33 5.99
N LYS A 56 8.48 5.53 4.68
CA LYS A 56 9.58 4.99 3.83
C LYS A 56 10.96 5.42 4.29
N SER A 57 11.15 6.73 4.51
CA SER A 57 12.42 7.31 4.98
C SER A 57 12.80 6.73 6.34
N VAL A 58 11.84 6.68 7.28
CA VAL A 58 12.05 6.09 8.61
C VAL A 58 12.46 4.61 8.52
N LEU A 59 11.79 3.83 7.67
CA LEU A 59 12.18 2.42 7.46
C LEU A 59 13.59 2.31 6.92
N SER A 60 14.00 3.16 5.97
CA SER A 60 15.35 3.15 5.42
C SER A 60 16.41 3.45 6.48
N TRP A 61 16.15 4.40 7.38
CA TRP A 61 17.05 4.72 8.50
C TRP A 61 17.15 3.57 9.50
N LEU A 62 16.02 2.95 9.85
CA LEU A 62 15.99 1.80 10.77
C LEU A 62 16.72 0.56 10.21
N LEU A 63 16.64 0.35 8.89
CA LEU A 63 17.39 -0.73 8.24
C LEU A 63 18.91 -0.51 8.35
N MET A 64 19.36 0.74 8.37
CA MET A 64 20.76 1.13 8.36
C MET A 64 21.28 1.61 9.73
N LYS A 65 20.50 1.44 10.82
CA LYS A 65 20.83 1.99 12.16
C LYS A 65 22.21 1.56 12.70
N ASP A 66 22.69 0.37 12.29
CA ASP A 66 23.94 -0.22 12.73
C ASP A 66 25.11 0.02 11.74
N GLU A 67 24.88 0.79 10.66
CA GLU A 67 25.81 1.01 9.57
C GLU A 67 26.11 2.51 9.39
N LYS A 68 27.30 2.83 8.89
CA LYS A 68 27.64 4.19 8.46
C LYS A 68 27.14 4.40 7.03
N TYR A 69 26.26 5.37 6.81
CA TYR A 69 25.65 5.63 5.51
C TYR A 69 25.50 7.12 5.19
N GLY A 70 25.53 7.45 3.90
CA GLY A 70 25.16 8.76 3.39
C GLY A 70 23.67 8.85 3.15
N TYR A 71 23.02 9.90 3.64
CA TYR A 71 21.58 10.17 3.44
C TYR A 71 21.38 11.53 2.79
N ILE A 72 20.51 11.58 1.77
CA ILE A 72 20.04 12.82 1.19
C ILE A 72 18.59 12.65 0.71
N ASN A 73 17.75 13.63 1.02
CA ASN A 73 16.36 13.73 0.58
C ASN A 73 16.25 14.77 -0.54
N PHE A 74 15.82 14.34 -1.72
CA PHE A 74 15.66 15.19 -2.90
C PHE A 74 14.25 15.84 -3.00
N ASP A 75 13.39 15.73 -1.97
CA ASP A 75 12.15 16.53 -1.84
C ASP A 75 12.42 17.89 -1.17
N ASP A 76 13.69 18.17 -0.80
CA ASP A 76 14.16 19.43 -0.25
C ASP A 76 14.16 20.51 -1.34
N GLU A 77 13.56 21.67 -1.04
CA GLU A 77 13.48 22.79 -1.97
C GLU A 77 14.84 23.35 -2.40
N SER A 78 15.84 23.24 -1.52
CA SER A 78 17.22 23.67 -1.81
C SER A 78 17.87 22.87 -2.93
N LEU A 79 17.35 21.64 -3.20
CA LEU A 79 17.82 20.74 -4.25
C LEU A 79 16.95 20.83 -5.54
N TYR A 80 15.98 21.73 -5.56
CA TYR A 80 15.09 21.86 -6.71
C TYR A 80 15.84 22.24 -7.99
N GLY A 81 15.54 21.53 -9.09
CA GLY A 81 16.21 21.73 -10.39
C GLY A 81 17.54 21.02 -10.55
N MET A 82 17.99 20.23 -9.56
CA MET A 82 19.17 19.40 -9.66
C MET A 82 19.08 18.42 -10.83
N LYS A 83 20.19 18.22 -11.54
CA LYS A 83 20.33 17.31 -12.67
C LYS A 83 21.21 16.11 -12.31
N ALA A 84 21.14 15.05 -13.10
CA ALA A 84 21.99 13.86 -12.90
C ALA A 84 23.49 14.17 -12.82
N THR A 85 23.97 15.20 -13.53
CA THR A 85 25.35 15.66 -13.49
C THR A 85 25.76 16.15 -12.10
N ASP A 86 24.84 16.71 -11.32
CA ASP A 86 25.10 17.26 -10.00
C ASP A 86 25.23 16.14 -8.93
N LEU A 87 24.72 14.93 -9.22
CA LEU A 87 24.80 13.79 -8.30
C LEU A 87 26.27 13.36 -7.99
N ASN A 88 27.21 13.67 -8.91
CA ASN A 88 28.64 13.47 -8.61
C ASN A 88 29.15 14.45 -7.55
N THR A 89 28.60 15.68 -7.53
CA THR A 89 28.93 16.67 -6.51
C THR A 89 28.37 16.26 -5.14
N VAL A 90 27.17 15.64 -5.13
CA VAL A 90 26.58 15.02 -3.92
C VAL A 90 27.51 13.92 -3.39
N LEU A 91 27.99 13.03 -4.25
CA LEU A 91 28.88 11.95 -3.86
C LEU A 91 30.21 12.48 -3.32
N LYS A 92 30.78 13.53 -3.96
CA LYS A 92 31.98 14.21 -3.48
C LYS A 92 31.78 14.84 -2.10
N ALA A 93 30.62 15.48 -1.87
CA ALA A 93 30.27 16.03 -0.56
C ALA A 93 30.21 14.95 0.52
N PHE A 94 29.59 13.81 0.25
CA PHE A 94 29.57 12.67 1.17
C PHE A 94 30.97 12.18 1.54
N TYR A 95 31.87 11.99 0.56
CA TYR A 95 33.24 11.54 0.85
C TYR A 95 34.05 12.57 1.62
N GLN A 96 33.75 13.85 1.48
CA GLN A 96 34.41 14.90 2.28
C GLN A 96 33.89 15.00 3.72
N ILE A 97 32.64 14.52 3.98
CA ILE A 97 32.07 14.47 5.34
C ILE A 97 32.49 13.20 6.06
N TYR A 98 32.46 12.06 5.36
CA TYR A 98 32.51 10.74 6.00
C TYR A 98 33.70 9.88 5.61
N GLU A 99 34.68 10.37 4.80
CA GLU A 99 35.87 9.69 4.28
C GLU A 99 35.52 8.42 3.46
N HIS A 100 35.01 7.37 4.12
CA HIS A 100 34.60 6.11 3.48
C HIS A 100 33.16 5.78 3.76
N LEU A 101 32.38 5.57 2.68
CA LEU A 101 31.00 5.10 2.74
C LEU A 101 30.78 3.97 1.75
N ASP A 102 30.11 2.92 2.23
CA ASP A 102 29.65 1.81 1.38
C ASP A 102 28.13 1.82 1.15
N PHE A 103 27.40 2.54 2.00
CA PHE A 103 25.94 2.59 1.97
C PHE A 103 25.43 4.00 1.70
N PHE A 104 24.43 4.10 0.83
CA PHE A 104 23.75 5.35 0.50
C PHE A 104 22.25 5.18 0.52
N ILE A 105 21.56 6.16 1.06
CA ILE A 105 20.11 6.29 1.03
C ILE A 105 19.78 7.55 0.23
N PHE A 106 19.12 7.37 -0.91
CA PHE A 106 18.61 8.42 -1.76
C PHE A 106 17.09 8.49 -1.63
N ASP A 107 16.62 9.44 -0.83
CA ASP A 107 15.20 9.61 -0.53
C ASP A 107 14.56 10.49 -1.60
N GLU A 108 13.41 10.03 -2.18
CA GLU A 108 12.66 10.70 -3.25
C GLU A 108 13.55 11.09 -4.46
N ILE A 109 14.51 10.24 -4.85
CA ILE A 109 15.53 10.51 -5.90
C ILE A 109 14.92 10.81 -7.27
N GLN A 110 13.69 10.38 -7.53
CA GLN A 110 12.98 10.67 -8.78
C GLN A 110 12.72 12.16 -9.02
N ASN A 111 12.99 13.02 -8.05
CA ASN A 111 12.96 14.47 -8.24
C ASN A 111 14.17 14.97 -9.05
N VAL A 112 15.20 14.12 -9.27
CA VAL A 112 16.38 14.42 -10.10
C VAL A 112 16.28 13.70 -11.42
N GLN A 113 16.09 14.43 -12.51
CA GLN A 113 15.97 13.84 -13.86
C GLN A 113 17.25 13.10 -14.27
N GLY A 114 17.15 11.84 -14.73
CA GLY A 114 18.28 11.04 -15.21
C GLY A 114 19.10 10.38 -14.10
N TRP A 115 18.57 10.32 -12.87
CA TRP A 115 19.21 9.71 -11.69
C TRP A 115 19.55 8.23 -11.88
N GLU A 116 18.81 7.53 -12.72
CA GLU A 116 18.90 6.08 -12.92
C GLU A 116 20.28 5.67 -13.48
N LEU A 117 20.89 6.48 -14.32
CA LEU A 117 22.23 6.24 -14.86
C LEU A 117 23.29 6.33 -13.75
N PHE A 118 23.16 7.34 -12.88
CA PHE A 118 24.02 7.50 -11.71
C PHE A 118 23.89 6.32 -10.75
N ALA A 119 22.66 5.94 -10.39
CA ALA A 119 22.39 4.82 -9.49
C ALA A 119 22.92 3.50 -10.08
N ASN A 120 22.74 3.26 -11.40
CA ASN A 120 23.26 2.06 -12.08
C ASN A 120 24.80 1.99 -12.05
N ARG A 121 25.47 3.11 -12.15
CA ARG A 121 26.94 3.16 -12.01
C ARG A 121 27.36 2.89 -10.57
N LEU A 122 26.76 3.60 -9.60
CA LEU A 122 27.15 3.57 -8.21
C LEU A 122 26.93 2.19 -7.56
N ARG A 123 25.83 1.47 -7.89
CA ARG A 123 25.53 0.14 -7.34
C ARG A 123 26.60 -0.92 -7.62
N ARG A 124 27.47 -0.70 -8.63
CA ARG A 124 28.52 -1.67 -8.96
C ARG A 124 29.55 -1.81 -7.84
N THR A 125 29.75 -0.76 -7.06
CA THR A 125 30.73 -0.69 -5.97
C THR A 125 30.15 -0.34 -4.61
N LYS A 126 28.91 0.17 -4.57
CA LYS A 126 28.25 0.68 -3.36
C LYS A 126 26.85 0.06 -3.20
N LYS A 127 26.37 0.06 -1.98
CA LYS A 127 25.04 -0.43 -1.60
C LYS A 127 24.07 0.74 -1.54
N ILE A 128 22.93 0.60 -2.19
CA ILE A 128 22.00 1.71 -2.39
C ILE A 128 20.58 1.32 -1.94
N ILE A 129 20.00 2.18 -1.12
CA ILE A 129 18.56 2.21 -0.85
C ILE A 129 17.99 3.44 -1.53
N ILE A 130 16.88 3.26 -2.22
CA ILE A 130 16.11 4.33 -2.84
C ILE A 130 14.71 4.31 -2.28
N THR A 131 14.14 5.48 -2.00
CA THR A 131 12.72 5.57 -1.68
C THR A 131 11.97 6.34 -2.75
N GLY A 132 10.66 6.07 -2.87
CA GLY A 132 9.80 6.79 -3.80
C GLY A 132 8.31 6.62 -3.53
N SER A 133 7.55 7.69 -3.75
CA SER A 133 6.10 7.72 -3.57
C SER A 133 5.31 7.24 -4.81
N ASN A 134 5.99 6.80 -5.88
CA ASN A 134 5.33 6.40 -7.13
C ASN A 134 5.98 5.15 -7.75
N SER A 135 5.16 4.13 -8.05
CA SER A 135 5.62 2.87 -8.62
C SER A 135 6.12 2.98 -10.07
N GLN A 136 5.53 3.86 -10.86
CA GLN A 136 5.85 3.95 -12.30
C GLN A 136 7.21 4.57 -12.58
N LEU A 137 7.67 5.48 -11.73
CA LEU A 137 9.00 6.09 -11.89
C LEU A 137 10.11 5.06 -11.87
N LEU A 138 9.96 4.09 -10.97
CA LEU A 138 10.93 3.02 -10.87
C LEU A 138 10.71 1.98 -11.98
N ALA A 139 9.46 1.72 -12.39
CA ALA A 139 9.19 0.75 -13.44
C ALA A 139 9.60 1.22 -14.84
N SER A 140 9.35 2.47 -15.23
CA SER A 140 9.69 2.98 -16.57
C SER A 140 11.14 3.41 -16.69
N GLU A 141 11.70 4.07 -15.69
CA GLU A 141 13.08 4.55 -15.68
C GLU A 141 14.05 3.40 -15.34
N LEU A 142 13.67 2.51 -14.42
CA LEU A 142 14.42 1.31 -14.11
C LEU A 142 14.34 0.25 -15.22
N ALA A 143 13.22 0.15 -15.95
CA ALA A 143 13.07 -0.80 -17.05
C ALA A 143 14.08 -0.55 -18.19
N THR A 144 14.50 0.68 -18.41
CA THR A 144 15.48 1.01 -19.45
C THR A 144 16.93 0.80 -19.02
N HIS A 145 17.28 1.09 -17.77
CA HIS A 145 18.68 1.12 -17.33
C HIS A 145 19.02 0.18 -16.14
N LEU A 146 18.01 -0.26 -15.39
CA LEU A 146 18.18 -1.06 -14.18
C LEU A 146 17.38 -2.39 -14.20
N THR A 147 16.98 -2.87 -15.39
CA THR A 147 16.23 -4.11 -15.54
C THR A 147 16.91 -5.28 -14.82
N GLY A 148 16.20 -5.92 -13.88
CA GLY A 148 16.72 -7.03 -13.09
C GLY A 148 17.79 -6.67 -12.04
N ARG A 149 18.02 -5.37 -11.79
CA ARG A 149 19.08 -4.88 -10.90
C ARG A 149 18.57 -4.11 -9.69
N HIS A 150 17.29 -4.22 -9.40
CA HIS A 150 16.62 -3.68 -8.22
C HIS A 150 15.67 -4.70 -7.62
N ILE A 151 15.37 -4.51 -6.36
CA ILE A 151 14.38 -5.29 -5.62
C ILE A 151 13.38 -4.31 -5.02
N ASP A 152 12.14 -4.40 -5.48
CA ASP A 152 11.07 -3.54 -5.01
C ASP A 152 10.42 -4.10 -3.75
N PHE A 153 10.27 -3.22 -2.78
CA PHE A 153 9.53 -3.45 -1.56
C PHE A 153 8.49 -2.36 -1.37
N VAL A 154 7.21 -2.73 -1.35
CA VAL A 154 6.11 -1.78 -1.15
C VAL A 154 5.76 -1.72 0.33
N LEU A 155 6.00 -0.56 0.96
CA LEU A 155 5.62 -0.28 2.33
C LEU A 155 4.18 0.22 2.38
N PHE A 156 3.34 -0.49 3.12
CA PHE A 156 1.95 -0.11 3.39
C PHE A 156 1.86 0.80 4.62
N PRO A 157 0.76 1.57 4.82
CA PRO A 157 0.43 2.18 6.10
C PRO A 157 0.47 1.16 7.24
N PHE A 158 0.36 1.56 8.49
CA PHE A 158 0.36 0.63 9.63
C PHE A 158 -0.65 -0.49 9.46
N SER A 159 -0.25 -1.72 9.75
CA SER A 159 -1.15 -2.85 9.91
C SER A 159 -1.97 -2.69 11.20
N PHE A 160 -3.02 -3.48 11.36
CA PHE A 160 -3.77 -3.50 12.63
C PHE A 160 -2.87 -3.89 13.81
N LYS A 161 -1.95 -4.80 13.63
CA LYS A 161 -0.95 -5.19 14.64
C LYS A 161 -0.04 -4.00 15.01
N GLU A 162 0.47 -3.28 14.02
CA GLU A 162 1.28 -2.07 14.23
C GLU A 162 0.48 -0.95 14.91
N PHE A 163 -0.82 -0.81 14.57
CA PHE A 163 -1.74 0.07 15.26
C PHE A 163 -1.89 -0.30 16.74
N CYS A 164 -2.12 -1.59 17.06
CA CYS A 164 -2.22 -2.06 18.45
C CYS A 164 -0.94 -1.73 19.24
N ILE A 165 0.24 -1.99 18.65
CA ILE A 165 1.53 -1.64 19.25
C ILE A 165 1.63 -0.12 19.49
N TYR A 166 1.25 0.69 18.50
CA TYR A 166 1.27 2.15 18.64
C TYR A 166 0.34 2.64 19.77
N LYS A 167 -0.83 2.02 19.94
CA LYS A 167 -1.82 2.37 20.95
C LYS A 167 -1.55 1.72 22.32
N ASN A 168 -0.49 0.91 22.50
CA ASN A 168 -0.23 0.09 23.69
C ASN A 168 -1.36 -0.89 24.02
N ILE A 169 -2.07 -1.38 22.98
CA ILE A 169 -3.06 -2.43 23.16
C ILE A 169 -2.32 -3.75 23.30
N SER A 170 -2.56 -4.48 24.40
CA SER A 170 -1.93 -5.77 24.64
C SER A 170 -2.37 -6.78 23.59
N LEU A 171 -1.38 -7.46 22.99
CA LEU A 171 -1.61 -8.56 22.06
C LEU A 171 -1.36 -9.87 22.78
N GLU A 172 -2.42 -10.42 23.37
CA GLU A 172 -2.37 -11.69 24.08
C GLU A 172 -2.11 -12.88 23.14
N LYS A 173 -1.62 -13.99 23.67
CA LYS A 173 -1.48 -15.21 22.88
C LYS A 173 -2.87 -15.74 22.49
N LYS A 174 -2.97 -16.34 21.30
CA LYS A 174 -4.24 -16.86 20.74
C LYS A 174 -5.06 -17.75 21.67
N SER A 175 -4.44 -18.42 22.63
CA SER A 175 -5.08 -19.29 23.62
C SER A 175 -5.75 -18.56 24.79
N GLU A 176 -5.57 -17.24 24.92
CA GLU A 176 -5.97 -16.46 26.08
C GLU A 176 -7.07 -15.44 25.78
N TYR A 177 -7.69 -15.50 24.61
CA TYR A 177 -8.76 -14.55 24.23
C TYR A 177 -10.04 -14.82 25.04
N THR A 178 -10.29 -13.95 26.01
CA THR A 178 -11.52 -13.89 26.80
C THR A 178 -12.58 -13.07 26.06
N THR A 179 -13.83 -13.09 26.55
CA THR A 179 -14.91 -12.23 26.03
C THR A 179 -14.54 -10.75 26.14
N GLU A 180 -13.89 -10.35 27.25
CA GLU A 180 -13.42 -8.97 27.47
C GLU A 180 -12.35 -8.58 26.43
N THR A 181 -11.38 -9.45 26.18
CA THR A 181 -10.32 -9.22 25.19
C THR A 181 -10.92 -9.10 23.79
N SER A 182 -11.89 -9.96 23.45
CA SER A 182 -12.57 -9.92 22.14
C SER A 182 -13.30 -8.59 21.93
N ALA A 183 -14.06 -8.12 22.93
CA ALA A 183 -14.76 -6.84 22.87
C ALA A 183 -13.79 -5.65 22.70
N LYS A 184 -12.66 -5.65 23.44
CA LYS A 184 -11.60 -4.63 23.29
C LYS A 184 -10.99 -4.66 21.87
N MET A 185 -10.78 -5.83 21.30
CA MET A 185 -10.20 -5.97 19.95
C MET A 185 -11.19 -5.54 18.85
N GLU A 186 -12.47 -5.80 19.02
CA GLU A 186 -13.52 -5.31 18.12
C GLU A 186 -13.58 -3.79 18.12
N GLU A 187 -13.54 -3.16 19.30
CA GLU A 187 -13.46 -1.70 19.43
C GLU A 187 -12.18 -1.14 18.79
N ALA A 188 -11.04 -1.80 19.02
CA ALA A 188 -9.76 -1.43 18.41
C ALA A 188 -9.81 -1.48 16.87
N VAL A 189 -10.48 -2.48 16.27
CA VAL A 189 -10.69 -2.52 14.81
C VAL A 189 -11.55 -1.36 14.33
N ARG A 190 -12.62 -1.04 15.04
CA ARG A 190 -13.47 0.12 14.70
C ARG A 190 -12.67 1.43 14.77
N GLU A 191 -11.82 1.60 15.79
CA GLU A 191 -10.93 2.76 15.91
C GLU A 191 -9.90 2.79 14.77
N TYR A 192 -9.27 1.66 14.44
CA TYR A 192 -8.33 1.53 13.33
C TYR A 192 -8.97 1.92 11.99
N ILE A 193 -10.18 1.42 11.71
CA ILE A 193 -10.95 1.80 10.52
C ILE A 193 -11.23 3.30 10.50
N LYS A 194 -11.54 3.89 11.64
CA LYS A 194 -11.87 5.31 11.77
C LYS A 194 -10.65 6.23 11.58
N ILE A 195 -9.45 5.83 12.01
CA ILE A 195 -8.22 6.64 11.93
C ILE A 195 -7.45 6.35 10.65
N GLY A 196 -7.44 5.10 10.20
CA GLY A 196 -6.58 4.59 9.14
C GLY A 196 -5.24 4.09 9.68
N GLY A 197 -4.31 3.75 8.77
CA GLY A 197 -2.97 3.26 9.09
C GLY A 197 -1.85 4.26 8.81
N LEU A 198 -2.13 5.47 8.30
CA LEU A 198 -1.08 6.44 8.03
C LEU A 198 -0.49 6.99 9.33
N PRO A 199 0.85 6.88 9.56
CA PRO A 199 1.49 7.26 10.81
C PRO A 199 1.21 8.69 11.26
N GLU A 200 1.15 9.63 10.33
CA GLU A 200 0.93 11.05 10.63
C GLU A 200 -0.48 11.35 11.20
N ALA A 201 -1.48 10.51 10.88
CA ALA A 201 -2.81 10.67 11.44
C ALA A 201 -2.83 10.46 12.97
N TYR A 202 -1.94 9.60 13.47
CA TYR A 202 -1.77 9.36 14.91
C TYR A 202 -1.01 10.48 15.62
N ARG A 203 -0.14 11.17 14.88
CA ARG A 203 0.73 12.22 15.40
C ARG A 203 0.06 13.60 15.39
N TYR A 204 -0.59 13.94 14.28
CA TYR A 204 -1.14 15.28 14.02
C TYR A 204 -2.68 15.31 13.96
N GLY A 205 -3.32 14.16 14.20
CA GLY A 205 -4.77 14.02 14.07
C GLY A 205 -5.22 13.85 12.63
N LYS A 206 -6.51 13.53 12.45
CA LYS A 206 -7.07 13.17 11.14
C LYS A 206 -7.04 14.28 10.10
N ALA A 207 -7.03 15.54 10.52
CA ALA A 207 -7.03 16.70 9.60
C ALA A 207 -5.84 16.66 8.62
N ILE A 208 -4.69 16.11 9.02
CA ILE A 208 -3.50 15.95 8.18
C ILE A 208 -3.76 15.10 6.94
N LEU A 209 -4.68 14.13 7.02
CA LEU A 209 -5.01 13.23 5.91
C LEU A 209 -5.57 13.99 4.69
N LYS A 210 -6.27 15.11 4.92
CA LYS A 210 -6.74 15.98 3.84
C LYS A 210 -5.58 16.62 3.09
N SER A 211 -4.56 17.08 3.82
CA SER A 211 -3.34 17.64 3.23
C SER A 211 -2.54 16.56 2.49
N ILE A 212 -2.41 15.36 3.08
CA ILE A 212 -1.73 14.23 2.43
C ILE A 212 -2.43 13.86 1.12
N PHE A 213 -3.77 13.75 1.12
CA PHE A 213 -4.54 13.48 -0.09
C PHE A 213 -4.31 14.57 -1.15
N SER A 214 -4.36 15.84 -0.76
CA SER A 214 -4.10 16.97 -1.66
C SER A 214 -2.68 16.91 -2.24
N ASP A 215 -1.67 16.64 -1.43
CA ASP A 215 -0.27 16.52 -1.88
C ASP A 215 -0.08 15.35 -2.86
N ILE A 216 -0.73 14.20 -2.62
CA ILE A 216 -0.69 13.06 -3.55
C ILE A 216 -1.25 13.49 -4.92
N ILE A 217 -2.42 14.15 -4.94
CA ILE A 217 -3.05 14.56 -6.19
C ILE A 217 -2.21 15.63 -6.90
N THR A 218 -1.74 16.65 -6.18
CA THR A 218 -1.04 17.79 -6.79
C THR A 218 0.41 17.47 -7.16
N LYS A 219 1.19 16.90 -6.23
CA LYS A 219 2.62 16.65 -6.40
C LYS A 219 2.89 15.33 -7.13
N ASP A 220 2.29 14.23 -6.65
CA ASP A 220 2.62 12.90 -7.15
C ASP A 220 1.86 12.54 -8.44
N ILE A 221 0.77 13.27 -8.77
CA ILE A 221 -0.03 12.99 -9.97
C ILE A 221 -0.04 14.19 -10.92
N ILE A 222 -0.67 15.32 -10.58
CA ILE A 222 -0.89 16.43 -11.52
C ILE A 222 0.43 16.99 -12.05
N LYS A 223 1.35 17.39 -11.16
CA LYS A 223 2.65 17.96 -11.54
C LYS A 223 3.48 16.94 -12.32
N ARG A 224 3.51 15.69 -11.85
CA ARG A 224 4.33 14.62 -12.44
C ARG A 224 3.90 14.20 -13.83
N TYR A 225 2.60 13.97 -14.03
CA TYR A 225 2.06 13.54 -15.33
C TYR A 225 1.64 14.71 -16.21
N LYS A 226 1.92 15.96 -15.79
CA LYS A 226 1.59 17.21 -16.51
C LYS A 226 0.11 17.24 -16.92
N ILE A 227 -0.79 16.90 -15.98
CA ILE A 227 -2.21 16.79 -16.26
C ILE A 227 -2.79 18.18 -16.52
N ARG A 228 -3.44 18.33 -17.70
CA ARG A 228 -4.05 19.60 -18.11
C ARG A 228 -5.42 19.83 -17.47
N ASN A 229 -6.24 18.77 -17.35
CA ASN A 229 -7.57 18.86 -16.74
C ASN A 229 -7.50 18.50 -15.25
N ILE A 230 -7.06 19.46 -14.45
CA ILE A 230 -6.84 19.34 -13.01
C ILE A 230 -8.15 18.99 -12.28
N SER A 231 -9.23 19.74 -12.58
CA SER A 231 -10.53 19.55 -11.92
C SER A 231 -11.11 18.15 -12.16
N ALA A 232 -10.99 17.62 -13.38
CA ALA A 232 -11.46 16.25 -13.66
C ALA A 232 -10.64 15.20 -12.92
N MET A 233 -9.32 15.41 -12.75
CA MET A 233 -8.45 14.49 -12.00
C MET A 233 -8.82 14.50 -10.51
N GLU A 234 -8.97 15.67 -9.91
CA GLU A 234 -9.34 15.81 -8.50
C GLU A 234 -10.71 15.22 -8.21
N SER A 235 -11.71 15.55 -9.05
CA SER A 235 -13.07 15.03 -8.91
C SER A 235 -13.12 13.51 -9.06
N MET A 236 -12.35 12.95 -10.01
CA MET A 236 -12.25 11.50 -10.19
C MET A 236 -11.58 10.82 -9.00
N ALA A 237 -10.50 11.39 -8.46
CA ALA A 237 -9.84 10.85 -7.29
C ALA A 237 -10.80 10.79 -6.08
N LYS A 238 -11.53 11.88 -5.80
CA LYS A 238 -12.55 11.93 -4.74
C LYS A 238 -13.66 10.89 -5.00
N TYR A 239 -14.14 10.80 -6.24
CA TYR A 239 -15.18 9.84 -6.60
C TYR A 239 -14.74 8.39 -6.37
N LEU A 240 -13.53 8.01 -6.82
CA LEU A 240 -13.02 6.64 -6.67
C LEU A 240 -12.75 6.29 -5.21
N VAL A 241 -12.19 7.21 -4.42
CA VAL A 241 -12.00 7.00 -2.97
C VAL A 241 -13.35 6.87 -2.26
N SER A 242 -14.36 7.67 -2.63
CA SER A 242 -15.72 7.59 -2.03
C SER A 242 -16.51 6.35 -2.48
N ASN A 243 -16.14 5.73 -3.59
CA ASN A 243 -16.74 4.51 -4.11
C ASN A 243 -15.87 3.26 -3.89
N PHE A 244 -15.07 3.25 -2.82
CA PHE A 244 -14.27 2.10 -2.42
C PHE A 244 -15.13 0.83 -2.25
N SER A 245 -14.50 -0.34 -2.42
CA SER A 245 -15.15 -1.66 -2.39
C SER A 245 -16.34 -1.79 -3.37
N ASN A 246 -16.38 -1.00 -4.44
CA ASN A 246 -17.40 -1.10 -5.48
C ASN A 246 -16.79 -1.40 -6.85
N GLU A 247 -17.58 -2.03 -7.70
CA GLU A 247 -17.25 -2.20 -9.11
C GLU A 247 -17.29 -0.85 -9.86
N ILE A 248 -16.28 -0.61 -10.67
CA ILE A 248 -16.23 0.50 -11.62
C ILE A 248 -16.19 -0.02 -13.05
N SER A 249 -16.76 0.78 -13.97
CA SER A 249 -16.61 0.61 -15.41
C SER A 249 -16.02 1.87 -16.01
N PHE A 250 -14.96 1.74 -16.81
CA PHE A 250 -14.30 2.88 -17.45
C PHE A 250 -15.24 3.67 -18.36
N ASN A 251 -16.22 2.99 -19.01
CA ASN A 251 -17.23 3.65 -19.82
C ASN A 251 -18.19 4.49 -18.97
N LYS A 252 -18.62 3.96 -17.82
CA LYS A 252 -19.47 4.69 -16.87
C LYS A 252 -18.73 5.93 -16.34
N LEU A 253 -17.47 5.78 -15.94
CA LEU A 253 -16.65 6.91 -15.48
C LEU A 253 -16.46 7.95 -16.59
N LYS A 254 -16.24 7.53 -17.85
CA LYS A 254 -16.14 8.44 -18.99
C LYS A 254 -17.36 9.36 -19.08
N ASN A 255 -18.56 8.80 -18.91
CA ASN A 255 -19.82 9.56 -18.99
C ASN A 255 -19.97 10.51 -17.78
N ILE A 256 -19.68 10.03 -16.56
CA ILE A 256 -19.79 10.84 -15.33
C ILE A 256 -18.89 12.08 -15.41
N PHE A 257 -17.65 11.94 -15.88
CA PHE A 257 -16.67 13.04 -15.94
C PHE A 257 -16.65 13.75 -17.30
N SER A 258 -17.61 13.47 -18.20
CA SER A 258 -17.72 14.09 -19.54
C SER A 258 -16.40 14.09 -20.32
N LEU A 259 -15.57 13.04 -20.17
CA LEU A 259 -14.31 12.90 -20.84
C LEU A 259 -14.50 12.24 -22.22
N LYS A 260 -13.90 12.80 -23.26
CA LYS A 260 -14.09 12.35 -24.64
C LYS A 260 -13.58 10.91 -24.89
N LYS A 261 -12.51 10.48 -24.20
CA LYS A 261 -11.80 9.22 -24.46
C LYS A 261 -11.75 8.33 -23.22
N ALA A 262 -12.14 7.06 -23.32
CA ALA A 262 -12.01 6.06 -22.26
C ALA A 262 -10.53 5.82 -21.87
N HIS A 263 -9.60 6.00 -22.79
CA HIS A 263 -8.15 5.92 -22.53
C HIS A 263 -7.71 6.94 -21.47
N THR A 264 -8.24 8.17 -21.48
CA THR A 264 -7.93 9.19 -20.46
C THR A 264 -8.35 8.71 -19.07
N ILE A 265 -9.52 8.08 -18.94
CA ILE A 265 -10.00 7.50 -17.69
C ILE A 265 -9.03 6.42 -17.20
N ARG A 266 -8.65 5.49 -18.08
CA ARG A 266 -7.70 4.43 -17.74
C ARG A 266 -6.38 5.00 -17.24
N ASN A 267 -5.85 6.02 -17.90
CA ASN A 267 -4.63 6.68 -17.47
C ASN A 267 -4.79 7.34 -16.09
N TYR A 268 -5.90 8.03 -15.83
CA TYR A 268 -6.14 8.67 -14.54
C TYR A 268 -6.24 7.65 -13.40
N VAL A 269 -6.98 6.54 -13.63
CA VAL A 269 -7.03 5.43 -12.68
C VAL A 269 -5.62 4.87 -12.45
N LYS A 270 -4.84 4.66 -13.53
CA LYS A 270 -3.46 4.17 -13.44
C LYS A 270 -2.54 5.11 -12.67
N TYR A 271 -2.70 6.42 -12.82
CA TYR A 271 -1.91 7.39 -12.06
C TYR A 271 -2.21 7.36 -10.56
N LEU A 272 -3.48 7.13 -10.18
CA LEU A 272 -3.88 6.94 -8.79
C LEU A 272 -3.33 5.62 -8.21
N GLU A 273 -3.31 4.54 -8.99
CA GLU A 273 -2.65 3.28 -8.60
C GLU A 273 -1.14 3.46 -8.44
N ASN A 274 -0.50 4.15 -9.39
CA ASN A 274 0.94 4.40 -9.34
C ASN A 274 1.36 5.24 -8.11
N ALA A 275 0.50 6.15 -7.65
CA ALA A 275 0.68 6.90 -6.41
C ALA A 275 0.27 6.10 -5.15
N TYR A 276 -0.08 4.83 -5.29
CA TYR A 276 -0.55 3.97 -4.21
C TYR A 276 -1.80 4.46 -3.47
N LEU A 277 -2.56 5.40 -4.03
CA LEU A 277 -3.78 5.91 -3.40
C LEU A 277 -4.92 4.90 -3.46
N ILE A 278 -5.03 4.21 -4.60
CA ILE A 278 -6.02 3.16 -4.83
C ILE A 278 -5.38 1.90 -5.37
N PHE A 279 -6.09 0.79 -5.23
CA PHE A 279 -5.78 -0.49 -5.87
C PHE A 279 -6.99 -0.95 -6.68
N VAL A 280 -6.70 -1.52 -7.84
CA VAL A 280 -7.72 -2.06 -8.75
C VAL A 280 -7.67 -3.57 -8.70
N LEU A 281 -8.77 -4.19 -8.27
CA LEU A 281 -8.91 -5.64 -8.23
C LEU A 281 -9.68 -6.13 -9.46
N GLU A 282 -9.10 -7.09 -10.17
CA GLU A 282 -9.69 -7.67 -11.37
C GLU A 282 -10.67 -8.79 -11.03
N ARG A 283 -11.72 -8.97 -11.88
CA ARG A 283 -12.59 -10.14 -11.81
C ARG A 283 -11.84 -11.36 -12.34
N PHE A 284 -11.86 -12.44 -11.58
CA PHE A 284 -11.29 -13.70 -12.03
C PHE A 284 -12.07 -14.26 -13.24
N SER A 285 -11.35 -14.68 -14.24
CA SER A 285 -11.87 -15.46 -15.36
C SER A 285 -10.78 -16.34 -15.92
N PHE A 286 -11.11 -17.57 -16.33
CA PHE A 286 -10.21 -18.45 -17.09
C PHE A 286 -9.88 -17.90 -18.49
N LYS A 287 -10.72 -16.99 -19.01
CA LYS A 287 -10.52 -16.33 -20.31
C LYS A 287 -9.99 -14.92 -20.10
N LEU A 288 -8.73 -14.67 -20.49
CA LEU A 288 -8.04 -13.39 -20.32
C LEU A 288 -8.85 -12.21 -20.91
N LYS A 289 -9.49 -12.41 -22.09
CA LYS A 289 -10.34 -11.37 -22.69
C LYS A 289 -11.49 -10.95 -21.77
N GLN A 290 -12.15 -11.91 -21.10
CA GLN A 290 -13.23 -11.61 -20.16
C GLN A 290 -12.72 -10.90 -18.92
N GLN A 291 -11.54 -11.30 -18.40
CA GLN A 291 -10.90 -10.64 -17.28
C GLN A 291 -10.58 -9.16 -17.60
N ILE A 292 -10.05 -8.87 -18.79
CA ILE A 292 -9.69 -7.50 -19.21
C ILE A 292 -10.93 -6.60 -19.31
N ILE A 293 -12.03 -7.08 -19.91
CA ILE A 293 -13.24 -6.26 -20.17
C ILE A 293 -14.16 -6.17 -18.96
N ALA A 294 -14.07 -7.06 -17.99
CA ALA A 294 -14.91 -7.07 -16.81
C ALA A 294 -14.76 -5.76 -15.99
N PRO A 295 -15.81 -5.34 -15.29
CA PRO A 295 -15.70 -4.31 -14.27
C PRO A 295 -14.58 -4.63 -13.27
N LYS A 296 -14.02 -3.59 -12.67
CA LYS A 296 -12.94 -3.70 -11.67
C LYS A 296 -13.45 -3.21 -10.32
N LYS A 297 -13.07 -3.85 -9.23
CA LYS A 297 -13.30 -3.29 -7.87
C LYS A 297 -12.18 -2.32 -7.49
N ILE A 298 -12.54 -1.26 -6.78
CA ILE A 298 -11.60 -0.24 -6.31
C ILE A 298 -11.47 -0.33 -4.81
N TYR A 299 -10.23 -0.27 -4.33
CA TYR A 299 -9.92 -0.22 -2.90
C TYR A 299 -8.97 0.95 -2.63
N CYS A 300 -9.18 1.65 -1.52
CA CYS A 300 -8.32 2.73 -1.07
C CYS A 300 -7.26 2.19 -0.10
N ILE A 301 -6.03 2.66 -0.22
CA ILE A 301 -4.91 2.22 0.64
C ILE A 301 -5.15 2.44 2.13
N ASP A 302 -5.95 3.45 2.48
CA ASP A 302 -6.11 3.89 3.86
C ASP A 302 -7.55 4.30 4.16
N THR A 303 -8.12 3.72 5.21
CA THR A 303 -9.50 4.00 5.62
C THR A 303 -9.69 5.39 6.22
N GLY A 304 -8.65 5.97 6.82
CA GLY A 304 -8.66 7.35 7.31
C GLY A 304 -8.82 8.35 6.16
N ILE A 305 -8.15 8.12 5.02
CA ILE A 305 -8.36 8.93 3.81
C ILE A 305 -9.81 8.81 3.33
N ILE A 306 -10.38 7.60 3.31
CA ILE A 306 -11.78 7.40 2.94
C ILE A 306 -12.69 8.25 3.84
N ASN A 307 -12.50 8.18 5.16
CA ASN A 307 -13.33 8.89 6.14
C ASN A 307 -13.28 10.41 6.01
N ILE A 308 -12.16 10.97 5.53
CA ILE A 308 -12.00 12.43 5.35
C ILE A 308 -12.53 12.91 3.99
N ILE A 309 -12.44 12.07 2.96
CA ILE A 309 -12.79 12.44 1.58
C ILE A 309 -14.24 12.07 1.24
N SER A 310 -14.76 10.97 1.78
CA SER A 310 -16.11 10.49 1.48
C SER A 310 -17.17 11.30 2.23
N PHE A 311 -18.24 11.68 1.52
CA PHE A 311 -19.40 12.36 2.10
C PHE A 311 -20.33 11.41 2.90
N LYS A 312 -20.14 10.09 2.80
CA LYS A 312 -20.98 9.04 3.42
C LYS A 312 -20.13 8.09 4.25
N SER A 313 -19.57 8.58 5.35
CA SER A 313 -18.59 7.80 6.13
C SER A 313 -19.19 6.84 7.17
N SER A 314 -20.46 6.96 7.57
CA SER A 314 -20.94 6.30 8.77
C SER A 314 -21.82 5.06 8.58
N GLU A 315 -22.34 4.77 7.40
CA GLU A 315 -23.39 3.73 7.26
C GLU A 315 -22.96 2.41 6.63
N ASN A 316 -21.69 2.23 6.24
CA ASN A 316 -21.32 1.06 5.45
C ASN A 316 -20.05 0.35 5.98
N PHE A 317 -20.09 -0.07 7.26
CA PHE A 317 -18.99 -0.82 7.89
C PHE A 317 -18.58 -2.07 7.10
N GLY A 318 -19.52 -2.75 6.43
CA GLY A 318 -19.21 -3.90 5.58
C GLY A 318 -18.18 -3.58 4.48
N LYS A 319 -18.34 -2.43 3.81
CA LYS A 319 -17.37 -1.99 2.80
C LYS A 319 -16.00 -1.62 3.39
N PHE A 320 -15.98 -1.01 4.57
CA PHE A 320 -14.71 -0.75 5.28
C PHE A 320 -14.00 -2.04 5.65
N PHE A 321 -14.73 -3.05 6.14
CA PHE A 321 -14.19 -4.38 6.41
C PHE A 321 -13.58 -4.99 5.16
N GLU A 322 -14.32 -4.97 4.04
CA GLU A 322 -13.85 -5.46 2.75
C GLU A 322 -12.58 -4.71 2.30
N ASN A 323 -12.55 -3.38 2.42
CA ASN A 323 -11.37 -2.58 2.08
C ASN A 323 -10.15 -2.94 2.94
N VAL A 324 -10.34 -3.09 4.26
CA VAL A 324 -9.25 -3.48 5.18
C VAL A 324 -8.72 -4.87 4.82
N VAL A 325 -9.61 -5.82 4.53
CA VAL A 325 -9.22 -7.17 4.09
C VAL A 325 -8.42 -7.13 2.79
N CYS A 326 -8.85 -6.33 1.81
CA CYS A 326 -8.12 -6.17 0.55
C CYS A 326 -6.70 -5.64 0.79
N ILE A 327 -6.57 -4.56 1.55
CA ILE A 327 -5.26 -3.95 1.83
C ILE A 327 -4.36 -4.90 2.60
N GLU A 328 -4.91 -5.64 3.56
CA GLU A 328 -4.15 -6.65 4.29
C GLU A 328 -3.71 -7.82 3.39
N LEU A 329 -4.56 -8.31 2.49
CA LEU A 329 -4.18 -9.34 1.51
C LEU A 329 -3.05 -8.84 0.59
N LEU A 330 -3.12 -7.59 0.13
CA LEU A 330 -2.06 -6.97 -0.69
C LEU A 330 -0.76 -6.79 0.11
N ARG A 331 -0.84 -6.43 1.40
CA ARG A 331 0.32 -6.35 2.30
C ARG A 331 0.97 -7.72 2.46
N ARG A 332 0.21 -8.75 2.79
CA ARG A 332 0.70 -10.14 2.92
C ARG A 332 1.34 -10.65 1.65
N LYS A 333 0.74 -10.38 0.48
CA LYS A 333 1.34 -10.67 -0.82
C LYS A 333 2.73 -10.04 -0.95
N ASN A 334 2.88 -8.77 -0.63
CA ASN A 334 4.15 -8.05 -0.77
C ASN A 334 5.21 -8.48 0.26
N TYR A 335 4.81 -8.73 1.51
CA TYR A 335 5.74 -9.01 2.59
C TYR A 335 6.13 -10.49 2.68
N LEU A 336 5.19 -11.40 2.40
CA LEU A 336 5.34 -12.82 2.69
C LEU A 336 5.31 -13.71 1.42
N GLN A 337 4.39 -13.47 0.51
CA GLN A 337 4.04 -14.40 -0.57
C GLN A 337 3.95 -13.70 -1.92
N LYS A 338 5.08 -13.38 -2.53
CA LYS A 338 5.14 -12.67 -3.83
C LYS A 338 4.44 -13.39 -5.00
N ASP A 339 4.29 -14.72 -4.93
CA ASP A 339 3.73 -15.56 -6.00
C ASP A 339 2.19 -15.70 -5.96
N VAL A 340 1.51 -14.88 -5.15
CA VAL A 340 0.07 -14.93 -5.00
C VAL A 340 -0.58 -13.84 -5.84
N GLU A 341 -1.66 -14.19 -6.54
CA GLU A 341 -2.54 -13.26 -7.25
C GLU A 341 -3.88 -13.17 -6.52
N ILE A 342 -4.45 -11.98 -6.44
CA ILE A 342 -5.72 -11.72 -5.75
C ILE A 342 -6.71 -11.18 -6.78
N PHE A 343 -7.92 -11.74 -6.78
CA PHE A 343 -9.04 -11.37 -7.65
C PHE A 343 -10.31 -11.32 -6.84
N TYR A 344 -11.40 -10.82 -7.41
CA TYR A 344 -12.76 -11.13 -6.97
C TYR A 344 -13.40 -12.09 -7.98
N TRP A 345 -14.41 -12.84 -7.55
CA TRP A 345 -15.18 -13.72 -8.44
C TRP A 345 -16.63 -13.27 -8.54
N LYS A 346 -17.22 -13.35 -9.72
CA LYS A 346 -18.62 -13.02 -9.96
C LYS A 346 -19.15 -13.80 -11.13
N ASN A 347 -20.32 -14.44 -10.96
CA ASN A 347 -20.98 -15.20 -12.02
C ASN A 347 -22.02 -14.36 -12.80
N ALA A 348 -22.68 -15.00 -13.76
CA ALA A 348 -23.71 -14.36 -14.59
C ALA A 348 -24.99 -14.00 -13.81
N GLN A 349 -25.27 -14.65 -12.68
CA GLN A 349 -26.37 -14.39 -11.78
C GLN A 349 -26.07 -13.30 -10.73
N HIS A 350 -24.94 -12.57 -10.90
CA HIS A 350 -24.46 -11.54 -10.00
C HIS A 350 -24.12 -12.02 -8.57
N GLU A 351 -23.97 -13.34 -8.36
CA GLU A 351 -23.42 -13.86 -7.13
C GLU A 351 -21.91 -13.60 -7.11
N GLU A 352 -21.40 -13.10 -5.98
CA GLU A 352 -20.04 -12.55 -5.87
C GLU A 352 -19.31 -13.15 -4.67
N VAL A 353 -18.01 -13.41 -4.83
CA VAL A 353 -17.06 -13.68 -3.75
C VAL A 353 -16.02 -12.57 -3.74
N ASP A 354 -15.85 -11.94 -2.59
CA ASP A 354 -15.06 -10.71 -2.46
C ASP A 354 -13.59 -10.92 -2.82
N PHE A 355 -12.97 -12.03 -2.36
CA PHE A 355 -11.60 -12.32 -2.68
C PHE A 355 -11.37 -13.77 -3.05
N LEU A 356 -10.63 -13.95 -4.11
CA LEU A 356 -10.10 -15.21 -4.62
C LEU A 356 -8.56 -15.11 -4.60
N VAL A 357 -7.95 -15.96 -3.80
CA VAL A 357 -6.49 -16.03 -3.70
C VAL A 357 -6.00 -17.18 -4.57
N LYS A 358 -5.22 -16.85 -5.61
CA LYS A 358 -4.65 -17.80 -6.57
C LYS A 358 -3.13 -17.87 -6.40
N GLN A 359 -2.58 -19.06 -6.42
CA GLN A 359 -1.14 -19.27 -6.43
C GLN A 359 -0.79 -20.20 -7.60
N LYS A 360 0.07 -19.70 -8.49
CA LYS A 360 0.35 -20.38 -9.77
C LYS A 360 -0.99 -20.65 -10.51
N ASN A 361 -1.28 -21.92 -10.83
CA ASN A 361 -2.49 -22.31 -11.56
C ASN A 361 -3.65 -22.79 -10.66
N LYS A 362 -3.55 -22.65 -9.34
CA LYS A 362 -4.56 -23.16 -8.39
C LYS A 362 -5.18 -22.04 -7.57
N VAL A 363 -6.50 -22.05 -7.43
CA VAL A 363 -7.19 -21.25 -6.43
C VAL A 363 -6.92 -21.86 -5.06
N LYS A 364 -6.35 -21.09 -4.15
CA LYS A 364 -5.91 -21.54 -2.83
C LYS A 364 -6.94 -21.28 -1.76
N GLN A 365 -7.67 -20.16 -1.90
CA GLN A 365 -8.65 -19.75 -0.91
C GLN A 365 -9.70 -18.86 -1.55
N LEU A 366 -10.93 -19.00 -1.07
CA LEU A 366 -12.07 -18.10 -1.33
C LEU A 366 -12.42 -17.43 -0.01
N ILE A 367 -12.55 -16.11 -0.03
CA ILE A 367 -12.78 -15.29 1.17
C ILE A 367 -13.98 -14.41 0.91
N GLN A 368 -14.96 -14.48 1.80
CA GLN A 368 -16.11 -13.59 1.84
C GLN A 368 -16.03 -12.70 3.08
N VAL A 369 -16.42 -11.44 2.97
CA VAL A 369 -16.47 -10.51 4.09
C VAL A 369 -17.92 -10.20 4.43
N CYS A 370 -18.36 -10.62 5.61
CA CYS A 370 -19.74 -10.44 6.06
C CYS A 370 -19.76 -9.74 7.42
N TYR A 371 -19.96 -8.41 7.42
CA TYR A 371 -20.01 -7.62 8.65
C TYR A 371 -21.14 -8.08 9.58
N ASN A 372 -22.38 -8.11 9.06
CA ASN A 372 -23.55 -8.54 9.82
C ASN A 372 -24.02 -9.92 9.35
N ILE A 373 -23.49 -10.97 9.97
CA ILE A 373 -23.83 -12.36 9.67
C ILE A 373 -25.06 -12.87 10.42
N GLU A 374 -25.58 -12.12 11.39
CA GLU A 374 -26.79 -12.46 12.14
C GLU A 374 -28.05 -12.29 11.29
N ASN A 375 -27.96 -11.51 10.20
CA ASN A 375 -29.02 -11.44 9.18
C ASN A 375 -29.01 -12.71 8.33
N ASP A 376 -29.95 -13.60 8.56
CA ASP A 376 -30.10 -14.90 7.89
C ASP A 376 -30.13 -14.81 6.37
N ASP A 377 -30.78 -13.80 5.79
CA ASP A 377 -30.87 -13.64 4.33
C ASP A 377 -29.54 -13.22 3.73
N ALA A 378 -28.81 -12.31 4.40
CA ALA A 378 -27.46 -11.92 4.00
C ALA A 378 -26.51 -13.12 4.12
N LYS A 379 -26.52 -13.83 5.24
CA LYS A 379 -25.73 -15.05 5.46
C LYS A 379 -25.96 -16.08 4.39
N LYS A 380 -27.23 -16.44 4.11
CA LYS A 380 -27.61 -17.41 3.08
C LYS A 380 -27.12 -17.01 1.69
N ARG A 381 -27.24 -15.73 1.34
CA ARG A 381 -26.81 -15.21 0.04
C ARG A 381 -25.29 -15.33 -0.13
N GLU A 382 -24.52 -14.87 0.86
CA GLU A 382 -23.05 -14.87 0.82
C GLU A 382 -22.50 -16.32 0.81
N LEU A 383 -23.05 -17.21 1.63
CA LEU A 383 -22.66 -18.61 1.67
C LEU A 383 -23.02 -19.36 0.37
N LYS A 384 -24.16 -19.04 -0.25
CA LYS A 384 -24.55 -19.61 -1.55
C LYS A 384 -23.55 -19.24 -2.64
N ALA A 385 -23.12 -17.97 -2.70
CA ALA A 385 -22.10 -17.52 -3.65
C ALA A 385 -20.78 -18.25 -3.43
N LEU A 386 -20.34 -18.35 -2.18
CA LEU A 386 -19.10 -19.01 -1.79
C LEU A 386 -19.07 -20.50 -2.17
N VAL A 387 -20.18 -21.23 -1.92
CA VAL A 387 -20.32 -22.66 -2.29
C VAL A 387 -20.34 -22.85 -3.81
N LYS A 388 -21.00 -21.96 -4.57
CA LYS A 388 -20.98 -22.03 -6.04
C LYS A 388 -19.58 -21.79 -6.60
N ALA A 389 -18.90 -20.76 -6.12
CA ALA A 389 -17.51 -20.48 -6.50
C ALA A 389 -16.58 -21.65 -6.15
N SER A 390 -16.76 -22.26 -4.98
CA SER A 390 -16.01 -23.46 -4.55
C SER A 390 -16.09 -24.59 -5.55
N LYS A 391 -17.31 -24.91 -6.02
CA LYS A 391 -17.56 -25.96 -7.01
C LYS A 391 -16.94 -25.64 -8.37
N GLU A 392 -17.16 -24.41 -8.87
CA GLU A 392 -16.63 -23.97 -10.17
C GLU A 392 -15.10 -23.97 -10.21
N LEU A 393 -14.49 -23.48 -9.12
CA LEU A 393 -13.04 -23.24 -9.02
C LEU A 393 -12.28 -24.40 -8.37
N LYS A 394 -12.97 -25.45 -7.93
CA LYS A 394 -12.41 -26.62 -7.23
C LYS A 394 -11.56 -26.22 -6.02
N CYS A 395 -12.09 -25.30 -5.19
CA CYS A 395 -11.41 -24.78 -4.01
C CYS A 395 -12.25 -25.05 -2.76
N ASN A 396 -11.71 -25.87 -1.83
CA ASN A 396 -12.41 -26.25 -0.59
C ASN A 396 -11.97 -25.39 0.64
N ASN A 397 -11.01 -24.49 0.49
CA ASN A 397 -10.60 -23.60 1.55
C ASN A 397 -11.46 -22.34 1.54
N LEU A 398 -12.54 -22.37 2.30
CA LEU A 398 -13.58 -21.35 2.35
C LEU A 398 -13.48 -20.60 3.67
N LEU A 399 -13.37 -19.29 3.60
CA LEU A 399 -13.24 -18.39 4.75
C LEU A 399 -14.30 -17.30 4.67
N VAL A 400 -15.00 -17.08 5.79
CA VAL A 400 -15.86 -15.92 6.00
C VAL A 400 -15.25 -15.06 7.11
N ILE A 401 -14.96 -13.81 6.78
CA ILE A 401 -14.46 -12.82 7.75
C ILE A 401 -15.67 -12.04 8.28
N THR A 402 -15.85 -12.06 9.59
CA THR A 402 -17.02 -11.51 10.29
C THR A 402 -16.62 -10.37 11.24
N GLU A 403 -17.58 -9.69 11.84
CA GLU A 403 -17.30 -8.76 12.93
C GLU A 403 -16.86 -9.50 14.20
N SER A 404 -17.66 -10.49 14.67
CA SER A 404 -17.50 -11.15 15.97
C SER A 404 -17.60 -12.67 15.93
N VAL A 405 -18.27 -13.24 14.91
CA VAL A 405 -18.56 -14.67 14.85
C VAL A 405 -17.34 -15.49 14.48
N GLU A 406 -17.06 -16.53 15.27
CA GLU A 406 -16.00 -17.50 15.06
C GLU A 406 -16.56 -18.92 15.06
N GLY A 407 -16.05 -19.80 14.21
CA GLY A 407 -16.42 -21.21 14.18
C GLY A 407 -16.24 -21.85 12.81
N GLU A 408 -16.80 -23.04 12.67
CA GLU A 408 -16.87 -23.76 11.41
C GLU A 408 -18.30 -24.28 11.19
N GLU A 409 -18.77 -24.17 9.96
CA GLU A 409 -20.11 -24.65 9.57
C GLU A 409 -19.99 -25.53 8.33
N LYS A 410 -20.63 -26.70 8.35
CA LYS A 410 -20.70 -27.61 7.23
C LYS A 410 -21.89 -27.25 6.33
N ILE A 411 -21.60 -26.78 5.12
CA ILE A 411 -22.61 -26.42 4.13
C ILE A 411 -22.55 -27.40 2.96
N GLY A 412 -23.43 -28.38 2.97
CA GLY A 412 -23.39 -29.50 2.03
C GLY A 412 -22.12 -30.32 2.22
N ARG A 413 -21.24 -30.32 1.19
CA ARG A 413 -19.93 -31.02 1.22
C ARG A 413 -18.77 -30.12 1.64
N ASN A 414 -19.00 -28.81 1.82
CA ASN A 414 -17.95 -27.85 2.10
C ASN A 414 -17.90 -27.52 3.59
N ASN A 415 -16.70 -27.36 4.11
CA ASN A 415 -16.45 -26.81 5.45
C ASN A 415 -16.12 -25.33 5.30
N VAL A 416 -16.90 -24.45 5.91
CA VAL A 416 -16.73 -23.01 5.87
C VAL A 416 -16.26 -22.54 7.23
N ARG A 417 -15.11 -21.88 7.28
CA ARG A 417 -14.54 -21.33 8.50
C ARG A 417 -14.96 -19.86 8.65
N PHE A 418 -15.40 -19.50 9.84
CA PHE A 418 -15.72 -18.13 10.23
C PHE A 418 -14.63 -17.60 11.19
N ILE A 419 -14.21 -16.36 10.99
CA ILE A 419 -13.22 -15.72 11.84
C ILE A 419 -13.50 -14.22 11.98
N PRO A 420 -13.46 -13.66 13.20
CA PRO A 420 -13.53 -12.22 13.40
C PRO A 420 -12.39 -11.47 12.70
N LEU A 421 -12.69 -10.29 12.12
CA LEU A 421 -11.71 -9.49 11.38
C LEU A 421 -10.44 -9.22 12.21
N TRP A 422 -10.57 -8.80 13.47
CA TRP A 422 -9.42 -8.51 14.30
C TRP A 422 -8.51 -9.74 14.47
N LYS A 423 -9.11 -10.92 14.65
CA LYS A 423 -8.37 -12.17 14.82
C LYS A 423 -7.67 -12.59 13.54
N TRP A 424 -8.34 -12.39 12.40
CA TRP A 424 -7.73 -12.61 11.09
C TRP A 424 -6.58 -11.64 10.82
N LEU A 425 -6.71 -10.36 11.17
CA LEU A 425 -5.64 -9.36 11.01
C LEU A 425 -4.40 -9.67 11.86
N LEU A 426 -4.57 -10.33 13.01
CA LEU A 426 -3.48 -10.74 13.90
C LEU A 426 -2.94 -12.16 13.62
N SER A 427 -3.49 -12.87 12.64
CA SER A 427 -3.17 -14.28 12.43
C SER A 427 -1.82 -14.54 11.72
N TYR A 428 -1.02 -13.50 11.50
CA TYR A 428 0.30 -13.60 10.85
C TYR A 428 1.38 -12.93 11.67
#